data_b3262aed062b6cb4031747f190222ddc
#
_entry.id   b3262aed062b6cb4031747f190222ddc
#
_cell.length_a   1.000
_cell.length_b   1.000
_cell.length_c   1.000
_cell.angle_alpha   90.00
_cell.angle_beta   90.00
_cell.angle_gamma   90.00
#
_symmetry.space_group_name_H-M   'P 1'
#
loop_
_entity.id
_entity.type
_entity.pdbx_description
1 polymer ?
#
loop_
_entity_poly.entity_id
_entity_poly.type
_entity_poly.pdbx_seq_one_letter_code
_entity_poly.pdbx_strand_id
1 'polypeptide(L)'
;TQGVSSAASDVYKRQFLVSLAGTAMVGTGLVLWTVKRRQKLPDPERPYVGFRLVERLNIASIAGLSVAMTAFLWGNRLLPLSFADRAAWEIHLFFIAWAATLAYACCRPAKRAWVELLGLAAVLLALLPLLNALTTDRGLPASVLAGDWVYATFDATLLVFAVGHGWLAWRTWRHRPRVKAARPVAGAVQRALAEPAPLATGAGVRR
;
A
#
# COMPACT_ATOMS: atom_id res chain seq x y z
N THR A 1 13.45 -37.40 18.70
CA THR A 1 13.07 -35.99 19.00
C THR A 1 13.55 -35.04 17.92
N GLN A 2 14.71 -35.24 17.27
CA GLN A 2 15.22 -34.33 16.21
C GLN A 2 14.34 -34.33 14.93
N GLY A 3 13.75 -35.44 14.54
CA GLY A 3 12.89 -35.54 13.35
C GLY A 3 11.58 -34.73 13.48
N VAL A 4 11.02 -34.66 14.68
CA VAL A 4 9.77 -33.89 14.92
C VAL A 4 10.04 -32.39 14.92
N SER A 5 11.18 -31.93 15.40
CA SER A 5 11.54 -30.50 15.41
C SER A 5 11.84 -29.97 14.00
N SER A 6 12.47 -30.78 13.14
CA SER A 6 12.73 -30.39 11.75
C SER A 6 11.42 -30.33 10.93
N ALA A 7 10.52 -31.29 11.07
CA ALA A 7 9.23 -31.28 10.40
C ALA A 7 8.36 -30.08 10.83
N ALA A 8 8.33 -29.76 12.13
CA ALA A 8 7.63 -28.56 12.61
C ALA A 8 8.21 -27.27 12.02
N SER A 9 9.56 -27.14 11.99
CA SER A 9 10.24 -26.00 11.38
C SER A 9 9.88 -25.82 9.89
N ASP A 10 9.79 -26.92 9.14
CA ASP A 10 9.47 -26.87 7.72
C ASP A 10 7.99 -26.49 7.47
N VAL A 11 7.08 -26.91 8.36
CA VAL A 11 5.67 -26.47 8.32
C VAL A 11 5.58 -24.96 8.52
N TYR A 12 6.24 -24.40 9.53
CA TYR A 12 6.24 -22.95 9.78
C TYR A 12 6.85 -22.15 8.61
N LYS A 13 7.95 -22.60 8.03
CA LYS A 13 8.55 -21.97 6.85
C LYS A 13 7.60 -21.95 5.67
N ARG A 14 6.94 -23.07 5.37
CA ARG A 14 5.95 -23.16 4.29
C ARG A 14 4.76 -22.23 4.56
N GLN A 15 4.23 -22.25 5.77
CA GLN A 15 3.11 -21.37 6.17
C GLN A 15 3.48 -19.90 6.03
N PHE A 16 4.68 -19.50 6.44
CA PHE A 16 5.18 -18.14 6.27
C PHE A 16 5.26 -17.74 4.79
N LEU A 17 5.85 -18.57 3.93
CA LEU A 17 5.97 -18.29 2.50
C LEU A 17 4.60 -18.21 1.82
N VAL A 18 3.68 -19.11 2.14
CA VAL A 18 2.31 -19.09 1.59
C VAL A 18 1.55 -17.84 2.05
N SER A 19 1.67 -17.45 3.32
CA SER A 19 1.05 -16.24 3.86
C SER A 19 1.62 -14.98 3.19
N LEU A 20 2.93 -14.91 2.99
CA LEU A 20 3.59 -13.81 2.30
C LEU A 20 3.13 -13.70 0.83
N ALA A 21 3.10 -14.84 0.12
CA ALA A 21 2.62 -14.89 -1.26
C ALA A 21 1.14 -14.50 -1.37
N GLY A 22 0.29 -14.98 -0.46
CA GLY A 22 -1.13 -14.63 -0.38
C GLY A 22 -1.34 -13.14 -0.14
N THR A 23 -0.60 -12.55 0.80
CA THR A 23 -0.65 -11.11 1.08
C THR A 23 -0.22 -10.28 -0.13
N ALA A 24 0.87 -10.67 -0.79
CA ALA A 24 1.34 -10.01 -2.01
C ALA A 24 0.31 -10.11 -3.15
N MET A 25 -0.34 -11.27 -3.30
CA MET A 25 -1.39 -11.48 -4.31
C MET A 25 -2.60 -10.58 -4.05
N VAL A 26 -3.09 -10.50 -2.81
CA VAL A 26 -4.22 -9.62 -2.45
C VAL A 26 -3.85 -8.16 -2.67
N GLY A 27 -2.70 -7.71 -2.18
CA GLY A 27 -2.25 -6.33 -2.33
C GLY A 27 -2.08 -5.91 -3.79
N THR A 28 -1.42 -6.75 -4.60
CA THR A 28 -1.25 -6.48 -6.03
C THR A 28 -2.58 -6.54 -6.79
N GLY A 29 -3.49 -7.44 -6.42
CA GLY A 29 -4.84 -7.54 -6.99
C GLY A 29 -5.66 -6.27 -6.75
N LEU A 30 -5.67 -5.74 -5.53
CA LEU A 30 -6.37 -4.50 -5.17
C LEU A 30 -5.84 -3.30 -5.96
N VAL A 31 -4.50 -3.16 -6.04
CA VAL A 31 -3.87 -2.08 -6.81
C VAL A 31 -4.21 -2.20 -8.30
N LEU A 32 -4.08 -3.40 -8.87
CA LEU A 32 -4.36 -3.64 -10.29
C LEU A 32 -5.84 -3.40 -10.62
N TRP A 33 -6.75 -3.82 -9.74
CA TRP A 33 -8.19 -3.57 -9.90
C TRP A 33 -8.47 -2.06 -9.91
N THR A 34 -7.91 -1.32 -8.95
CA THR A 34 -8.09 0.14 -8.87
C THR A 34 -7.59 0.83 -10.14
N VAL A 35 -6.40 0.47 -10.63
CA VAL A 35 -5.82 1.05 -11.86
C VAL A 35 -6.67 0.74 -13.08
N LYS A 36 -7.08 -0.53 -13.28
CA LYS A 36 -7.93 -0.94 -14.41
C LYS A 36 -9.32 -0.28 -14.34
N ARG A 37 -9.91 -0.20 -13.15
CA ARG A 37 -11.22 0.42 -12.99
C ARG A 37 -11.17 1.91 -13.28
N ARG A 38 -10.10 2.60 -12.84
CA ARG A 38 -9.92 4.03 -13.13
C ARG A 38 -9.87 4.33 -14.62
N GLN A 39 -9.21 3.46 -15.42
CA GLN A 39 -9.13 3.62 -16.89
C GLN A 39 -10.47 3.46 -17.60
N LYS A 40 -11.44 2.81 -16.96
CA LYS A 40 -12.80 2.60 -17.50
C LYS A 40 -13.81 3.65 -17.06
N LEU A 41 -13.41 4.62 -16.22
CA LEU A 41 -14.29 5.71 -15.82
C LEU A 41 -14.53 6.66 -16.98
N PRO A 42 -15.75 7.22 -17.11
CA PRO A 42 -16.05 8.25 -18.12
C PRO A 42 -15.14 9.47 -17.98
N ASP A 43 -14.87 9.89 -16.74
CA ASP A 43 -13.91 10.93 -16.39
C ASP A 43 -12.93 10.42 -15.34
N PRO A 44 -11.70 10.01 -15.74
CA PRO A 44 -10.66 9.54 -14.82
C PRO A 44 -10.14 10.61 -13.85
N GLU A 45 -10.32 11.92 -14.18
CA GLU A 45 -9.86 13.01 -13.34
C GLU A 45 -10.88 13.34 -12.24
N ARG A 46 -12.17 13.11 -12.51
CA ARG A 46 -13.28 13.35 -11.57
C ARG A 46 -14.05 12.05 -11.27
N PRO A 47 -13.43 11.09 -10.59
CA PRO A 47 -14.09 9.84 -10.28
C PRO A 47 -15.26 10.06 -9.30
N TYR A 48 -16.32 9.25 -9.45
CA TYR A 48 -17.47 9.28 -8.54
C TYR A 48 -17.08 8.89 -7.10
N VAL A 49 -17.91 9.30 -6.13
CA VAL A 49 -17.62 9.19 -4.69
C VAL A 49 -17.29 7.74 -4.27
N GLY A 50 -18.04 6.75 -4.76
CA GLY A 50 -17.81 5.35 -4.42
C GLY A 50 -16.42 4.85 -4.87
N PHE A 51 -15.96 5.22 -6.07
CA PHE A 51 -14.61 4.86 -6.52
C PHE A 51 -13.53 5.53 -5.66
N ARG A 52 -13.72 6.82 -5.32
CA ARG A 52 -12.79 7.53 -4.42
C ARG A 52 -12.70 6.85 -3.05
N LEU A 53 -13.84 6.43 -2.50
CA LEU A 53 -13.87 5.72 -1.21
C LEU A 53 -13.05 4.43 -1.29
N VAL A 54 -13.29 3.58 -2.30
CA VAL A 54 -12.54 2.32 -2.47
C VAL A 54 -11.04 2.59 -2.65
N GLU A 55 -10.68 3.61 -3.42
CA GLU A 55 -9.27 4.00 -3.60
C GLU A 55 -8.61 4.40 -2.27
N ARG A 56 -9.34 5.15 -1.41
CA ARG A 56 -8.84 5.54 -0.08
C ARG A 56 -8.73 4.36 0.88
N LEU A 57 -9.71 3.48 0.87
CA LEU A 57 -9.67 2.24 1.64
C LEU A 57 -8.48 1.37 1.23
N ASN A 58 -8.18 1.24 -0.06
CA ASN A 58 -7.01 0.49 -0.53
C ASN A 58 -5.69 1.12 -0.06
N ILE A 59 -5.58 2.45 -0.06
CA ILE A 59 -4.41 3.15 0.47
C ILE A 59 -4.25 2.87 1.98
N ALA A 60 -5.32 3.00 2.74
CA ALA A 60 -5.30 2.76 4.18
C ALA A 60 -5.05 1.29 4.52
N SER A 61 -5.56 0.35 3.72
CA SER A 61 -5.36 -1.09 3.95
C SER A 61 -3.95 -1.57 3.59
N ILE A 62 -3.28 -0.94 2.63
CA ILE A 62 -1.93 -1.38 2.20
C ILE A 62 -0.85 -0.53 2.89
N ALA A 63 -0.80 0.77 2.59
CA ALA A 63 0.22 1.65 3.14
C ALA A 63 -0.07 2.05 4.59
N GLY A 64 -1.34 2.29 4.92
CA GLY A 64 -1.76 2.66 6.28
C GLY A 64 -1.58 1.53 7.28
N LEU A 65 -1.79 0.27 6.88
CA LEU A 65 -1.55 -0.88 7.76
C LEU A 65 -0.06 -1.00 8.12
N SER A 66 0.86 -0.73 7.18
CA SER A 66 2.30 -0.71 7.47
C SER A 66 2.65 0.36 8.51
N VAL A 67 2.04 1.55 8.43
CA VAL A 67 2.21 2.61 9.44
C VAL A 67 1.65 2.18 10.79
N ALA A 68 0.46 1.57 10.81
CA ALA A 68 -0.18 1.11 12.05
C ALA A 68 0.64 0.01 12.75
N MET A 69 1.16 -0.96 11.99
CA MET A 69 2.07 -1.99 12.52
C MET A 69 3.33 -1.38 13.12
N THR A 70 3.88 -0.38 12.44
CA THR A 70 5.06 0.31 12.95
C THR A 70 4.73 1.11 14.21
N ALA A 71 3.57 1.78 14.26
CA ALA A 71 3.11 2.49 15.45
C ALA A 71 2.93 1.54 16.66
N PHE A 72 2.43 0.32 16.43
CA PHE A 72 2.36 -0.72 17.45
C PHE A 72 3.76 -1.07 18.00
N LEU A 73 4.75 -1.28 17.11
CA LEU A 73 6.14 -1.58 17.51
C LEU A 73 6.77 -0.42 18.29
N TRP A 74 6.49 0.83 17.91
CA TRP A 74 6.91 2.01 18.66
C TRP A 74 6.22 2.09 20.03
N GLY A 75 4.92 1.82 20.09
CA GLY A 75 4.15 1.76 21.33
C GLY A 75 4.74 0.74 22.30
N ASN A 76 5.09 -0.44 21.81
CA ASN A 76 5.73 -1.48 22.62
C ASN A 76 7.07 -1.03 23.24
N ARG A 77 7.78 -0.09 22.64
CA ARG A 77 9.04 0.45 23.18
C ARG A 77 8.86 1.67 24.06
N LEU A 78 7.92 2.54 23.71
CA LEU A 78 7.75 3.84 24.37
C LEU A 78 6.81 3.80 25.58
N LEU A 79 5.87 2.85 25.62
CA LEU A 79 4.97 2.74 26.77
C LEU A 79 5.72 2.22 28.01
N PRO A 80 5.64 2.93 29.15
CA PRO A 80 6.28 2.51 30.39
C PRO A 80 5.78 1.14 30.86
N LEU A 81 6.64 0.32 31.44
CA LEU A 81 6.27 -0.98 31.99
C LEU A 81 5.26 -0.90 33.14
N SER A 82 5.26 0.23 33.85
CA SER A 82 4.33 0.50 34.96
C SER A 82 2.93 0.96 34.52
N PHE A 83 2.71 1.09 33.21
CA PHE A 83 1.42 1.58 32.69
C PHE A 83 0.34 0.50 32.83
N ALA A 84 -0.77 0.87 33.50
CA ALA A 84 -1.92 -0.02 33.64
C ALA A 84 -2.49 -0.37 32.25
N ASP A 85 -2.85 -1.63 32.01
CA ASP A 85 -3.40 -2.12 30.75
C ASP A 85 -2.53 -1.84 29.52
N ARG A 86 -1.20 -1.87 29.68
CA ARG A 86 -0.23 -1.59 28.63
C ARG A 86 -0.54 -2.35 27.31
N ALA A 87 -0.88 -3.64 27.42
CA ALA A 87 -1.19 -4.48 26.26
C ALA A 87 -2.42 -3.95 25.49
N ALA A 88 -3.44 -3.49 26.19
CA ALA A 88 -4.61 -2.88 25.56
C ALA A 88 -4.24 -1.56 24.85
N TRP A 89 -3.40 -0.74 25.46
CA TRP A 89 -2.94 0.52 24.86
C TRP A 89 -2.07 0.30 23.62
N GLU A 90 -1.24 -0.73 23.57
CA GLU A 90 -0.49 -1.11 22.37
C GLU A 90 -1.44 -1.42 21.21
N ILE A 91 -2.53 -2.14 21.48
CA ILE A 91 -3.58 -2.44 20.48
C ILE A 91 -4.34 -1.17 20.08
N HIS A 92 -4.69 -0.31 21.04
CA HIS A 92 -5.34 0.96 20.74
C HIS A 92 -4.48 1.86 19.85
N LEU A 93 -3.17 1.95 20.10
CA LEU A 93 -2.24 2.70 19.24
C LEU A 93 -2.25 2.20 17.80
N PHE A 94 -2.30 0.88 17.60
CA PHE A 94 -2.43 0.30 16.27
C PHE A 94 -3.69 0.79 15.56
N PHE A 95 -4.87 0.65 16.19
CA PHE A 95 -6.14 1.04 15.57
C PHE A 95 -6.27 2.55 15.41
N ILE A 96 -5.81 3.35 16.35
CA ILE A 96 -5.80 4.81 16.26
C ILE A 96 -4.91 5.25 15.09
N ALA A 97 -3.70 4.70 14.99
CA ALA A 97 -2.79 5.00 13.88
C ALA A 97 -3.42 4.59 12.53
N TRP A 98 -4.04 3.42 12.47
CA TRP A 98 -4.72 2.95 11.25
C TRP A 98 -5.88 3.85 10.85
N ALA A 99 -6.76 4.22 11.78
CA ALA A 99 -7.86 5.15 11.53
C ALA A 99 -7.34 6.54 11.10
N ALA A 100 -6.26 7.02 11.72
CA ALA A 100 -5.61 8.28 11.34
C ALA A 100 -5.06 8.24 9.91
N THR A 101 -4.46 7.11 9.47
CA THR A 101 -4.00 6.95 8.08
C THR A 101 -5.16 6.95 7.08
N LEU A 102 -6.32 6.37 7.42
CA LEU A 102 -7.52 6.44 6.60
C LEU A 102 -8.03 7.87 6.49
N ALA A 103 -8.16 8.58 7.61
CA ALA A 103 -8.57 9.98 7.63
C ALA A 103 -7.60 10.85 6.80
N TYR A 104 -6.29 10.64 6.97
CA TYR A 104 -5.27 11.30 6.18
C TYR A 104 -5.41 11.03 4.68
N ALA A 105 -5.60 9.76 4.29
CA ALA A 105 -5.81 9.37 2.91
C ALA A 105 -7.07 10.04 2.31
N CYS A 106 -8.13 10.26 3.08
CA CYS A 106 -9.33 10.97 2.63
C CYS A 106 -9.06 12.45 2.32
N CYS A 107 -8.17 13.10 3.07
CA CYS A 107 -7.85 14.52 2.92
C CYS A 107 -6.82 14.81 1.81
N ARG A 108 -6.13 13.79 1.29
CA ARG A 108 -5.02 13.97 0.32
C ARG A 108 -5.35 13.40 -1.07
N PRO A 109 -4.74 13.92 -2.14
CA PRO A 109 -4.78 13.27 -3.45
C PRO A 109 -4.17 11.86 -3.37
N ALA A 110 -4.79 10.86 -4.02
CA ALA A 110 -4.42 9.45 -3.89
C ALA A 110 -2.93 9.19 -4.09
N LYS A 111 -2.32 9.76 -5.14
CA LYS A 111 -0.88 9.58 -5.41
C LYS A 111 -0.02 10.11 -4.26
N ARG A 112 -0.35 11.30 -3.71
CA ARG A 112 0.40 11.87 -2.58
C ARG A 112 0.23 11.02 -1.33
N ALA A 113 -0.99 10.58 -1.02
CA ALA A 113 -1.25 9.72 0.12
C ALA A 113 -0.43 8.43 0.07
N TRP A 114 -0.31 7.78 -1.11
CA TRP A 114 0.56 6.63 -1.29
C TRP A 114 2.03 6.93 -0.96
N VAL A 115 2.57 8.01 -1.54
CA VAL A 115 3.99 8.38 -1.35
C VAL A 115 4.28 8.74 0.09
N GLU A 116 3.40 9.56 0.70
CA GLU A 116 3.58 10.08 2.05
C GLU A 116 3.46 8.97 3.10
N LEU A 117 2.47 8.06 2.99
CA LEU A 117 2.29 6.96 3.94
C LEU A 117 3.37 5.88 3.79
N LEU A 118 3.77 5.52 2.56
CA LEU A 118 4.89 4.60 2.35
C LEU A 118 6.21 5.20 2.83
N GLY A 119 6.43 6.51 2.60
CA GLY A 119 7.59 7.22 3.09
C GLY A 119 7.62 7.30 4.63
N LEU A 120 6.48 7.58 5.25
CA LEU A 120 6.33 7.58 6.70
C LEU A 120 6.64 6.20 7.29
N ALA A 121 6.08 5.13 6.72
CA ALA A 121 6.38 3.76 7.16
C ALA A 121 7.89 3.46 7.02
N ALA A 122 8.51 3.85 5.91
CA ALA A 122 9.95 3.66 5.69
C ALA A 122 10.80 4.35 6.77
N VAL A 123 10.51 5.61 7.08
CA VAL A 123 11.23 6.38 8.11
C VAL A 123 11.04 5.76 9.48
N LEU A 124 9.81 5.47 9.87
CA LEU A 124 9.51 4.89 11.18
C LEU A 124 10.14 3.50 11.35
N LEU A 125 10.15 2.67 10.31
CA LEU A 125 10.81 1.36 10.31
C LEU A 125 12.34 1.48 10.40
N ALA A 126 12.93 2.46 9.70
CA ALA A 126 14.38 2.69 9.74
C ALA A 126 14.85 3.21 11.10
N LEU A 127 14.02 4.00 11.78
CA LEU A 127 14.33 4.55 13.11
C LEU A 127 14.12 3.52 14.24
N LEU A 128 13.38 2.44 14.02
CA LEU A 128 13.07 1.46 15.06
C LEU A 128 14.34 0.73 15.60
N PRO A 129 15.30 0.28 14.77
CA PRO A 129 16.56 -0.27 15.27
C PRO A 129 17.38 0.73 16.10
N LEU A 130 17.32 2.02 15.74
CA LEU A 130 17.94 3.07 16.54
C LEU A 130 17.25 3.22 17.88
N LEU A 131 15.92 3.22 17.90
CA LEU A 131 15.15 3.23 19.15
C LEU A 131 15.46 1.99 20.01
N ASN A 132 15.58 0.80 19.41
CA ASN A 132 15.99 -0.41 20.10
C ASN A 132 17.37 -0.24 20.76
N ALA A 133 18.35 0.33 20.02
CA ALA A 133 19.69 0.57 20.55
C ALA A 133 19.73 1.58 21.70
N LEU A 134 18.79 2.53 21.73
CA LEU A 134 18.70 3.55 22.80
C LEU A 134 17.89 3.09 24.02
N THR A 135 16.95 2.16 23.83
CA THR A 135 16.02 1.72 24.89
C THR A 135 16.35 0.34 25.46
N THR A 136 17.26 -0.40 24.84
CA THR A 136 17.66 -1.74 25.27
C THR A 136 19.17 -1.91 25.15
N ASP A 137 19.76 -2.74 26.01
CA ASP A 137 21.18 -3.11 25.94
C ASP A 137 21.49 -4.04 24.73
N ARG A 138 20.52 -4.32 23.87
CA ARG A 138 20.56 -5.29 22.77
C ARG A 138 20.26 -4.66 21.41
N GLY A 139 20.87 -3.51 21.13
CA GLY A 139 20.84 -2.91 19.80
C GLY A 139 21.62 -3.72 18.77
N LEU A 140 21.41 -3.47 17.48
CA LEU A 140 22.01 -4.20 16.36
C LEU A 140 23.52 -4.43 16.50
N PRO A 141 24.37 -3.42 16.85
CA PRO A 141 25.80 -3.63 17.03
C PRO A 141 26.14 -4.57 18.19
N ALA A 142 25.45 -4.40 19.33
CA ALA A 142 25.67 -5.20 20.52
C ALA A 142 25.21 -6.66 20.30
N SER A 143 24.09 -6.88 19.63
CA SER A 143 23.55 -8.20 19.33
C SER A 143 24.46 -9.00 18.36
N VAL A 144 25.03 -8.34 17.35
CA VAL A 144 25.98 -8.97 16.42
C VAL A 144 27.26 -9.38 17.14
N LEU A 145 27.81 -8.50 17.99
CA LEU A 145 29.02 -8.79 18.78
C LEU A 145 28.82 -9.89 19.82
N ALA A 146 27.62 -9.96 20.41
CA ALA A 146 27.23 -10.99 21.38
C ALA A 146 26.83 -12.32 20.76
N GLY A 147 26.71 -12.42 19.42
CA GLY A 147 26.22 -13.60 18.71
C GLY A 147 24.70 -13.83 18.87
N ASP A 148 23.96 -12.82 19.25
CA ASP A 148 22.49 -12.86 19.47
C ASP A 148 21.75 -12.63 18.13
N TRP A 149 21.81 -13.64 17.28
CA TRP A 149 21.27 -13.59 15.91
C TRP A 149 19.77 -13.28 15.83
N VAL A 150 19.00 -13.61 16.89
CA VAL A 150 17.54 -13.36 16.90
C VAL A 150 17.25 -11.86 16.86
N TYR A 151 17.90 -11.07 17.71
CA TYR A 151 17.72 -9.63 17.72
C TYR A 151 18.35 -8.95 16.50
N ALA A 152 19.51 -9.41 16.09
CA ALA A 152 20.18 -8.89 14.89
C ALA A 152 19.34 -9.11 13.64
N THR A 153 18.73 -10.28 13.46
CA THR A 153 17.86 -10.55 12.30
C THR A 153 16.55 -9.79 12.37
N PHE A 154 15.99 -9.55 13.54
CA PHE A 154 14.81 -8.70 13.70
C PHE A 154 15.08 -7.28 13.20
N ASP A 155 16.14 -6.63 13.70
CA ASP A 155 16.50 -5.27 13.29
C ASP A 155 16.87 -5.20 11.79
N ALA A 156 17.61 -6.20 11.28
CA ALA A 156 17.91 -6.31 9.85
C ALA A 156 16.64 -6.41 9.00
N THR A 157 15.66 -7.17 9.46
CA THR A 157 14.36 -7.30 8.77
C THR A 157 13.62 -5.98 8.72
N LEU A 158 13.61 -5.20 9.80
CA LEU A 158 13.01 -3.86 9.83
C LEU A 158 13.69 -2.93 8.80
N LEU A 159 15.02 -2.98 8.69
CA LEU A 159 15.75 -2.19 7.70
C LEU A 159 15.43 -2.61 6.25
N VAL A 160 15.30 -3.92 5.99
CA VAL A 160 14.89 -4.42 4.67
C VAL A 160 13.48 -3.92 4.31
N PHE A 161 12.54 -3.97 5.26
CA PHE A 161 11.20 -3.41 5.04
C PHE A 161 11.24 -1.89 4.87
N ALA A 162 12.07 -1.17 5.63
CA ALA A 162 12.25 0.27 5.46
C ALA A 162 12.71 0.62 4.04
N VAL A 163 13.75 -0.07 3.55
CA VAL A 163 14.26 0.11 2.18
C VAL A 163 13.19 -0.22 1.15
N GLY A 164 12.45 -1.32 1.32
CA GLY A 164 11.35 -1.71 0.43
C GLY A 164 10.25 -0.65 0.34
N HIS A 165 9.78 -0.13 1.48
CA HIS A 165 8.78 0.93 1.53
C HIS A 165 9.30 2.25 0.94
N GLY A 166 10.54 2.62 1.24
CA GLY A 166 11.20 3.79 0.67
C GLY A 166 11.33 3.72 -0.84
N TRP A 167 11.72 2.55 -1.36
CA TRP A 167 11.79 2.29 -2.79
C TRP A 167 10.42 2.38 -3.47
N LEU A 168 9.37 1.81 -2.87
CA LEU A 168 8.00 1.90 -3.37
C LEU A 168 7.50 3.35 -3.36
N ALA A 169 7.78 4.12 -2.31
CA ALA A 169 7.44 5.54 -2.22
C ALA A 169 8.13 6.33 -3.33
N TRP A 170 9.43 6.14 -3.52
CA TRP A 170 10.21 6.79 -4.54
C TRP A 170 9.74 6.42 -5.96
N ARG A 171 9.48 5.13 -6.22
CA ARG A 171 8.95 4.66 -7.50
C ARG A 171 7.58 5.26 -7.80
N THR A 172 6.68 5.30 -6.81
CA THR A 172 5.35 5.91 -6.93
C THR A 172 5.43 7.41 -7.19
N TRP A 173 6.36 8.09 -6.53
CA TRP A 173 6.60 9.51 -6.74
C TRP A 173 7.09 9.81 -8.16
N ARG A 174 8.05 9.04 -8.66
CA ARG A 174 8.60 9.18 -10.03
C ARG A 174 7.62 8.77 -11.12
N HIS A 175 6.64 7.93 -10.82
CA HIS A 175 5.68 7.46 -11.81
C HIS A 175 4.79 8.63 -12.26
N ARG A 176 5.04 9.13 -13.48
CA ARG A 176 4.15 10.08 -14.15
C ARG A 176 3.08 9.28 -14.90
N PRO A 177 1.78 9.47 -14.61
CA PRO A 177 0.74 8.83 -15.42
C PRO A 177 0.93 9.29 -16.87
N ARG A 178 1.08 8.35 -17.80
CA ARG A 178 1.00 8.68 -19.22
C ARG A 178 -0.45 9.08 -19.48
N VAL A 179 -0.69 10.37 -19.65
CA VAL A 179 -1.93 10.87 -20.22
C VAL A 179 -1.96 10.28 -21.63
N LYS A 180 -2.82 9.30 -21.89
CA LYS A 180 -3.13 8.91 -23.25
C LYS A 180 -3.71 10.18 -23.87
N ALA A 181 -2.99 10.75 -24.84
CA ALA A 181 -3.54 11.82 -25.66
C ALA A 181 -4.93 11.40 -26.12
N ALA A 182 -5.93 12.21 -25.84
CA ALA A 182 -7.28 11.98 -26.33
C ALA A 182 -7.16 11.68 -27.82
N ARG A 183 -7.68 10.53 -28.25
CA ARG A 183 -7.73 10.22 -29.68
C ARG A 183 -8.36 11.44 -30.36
N PRO A 184 -7.68 12.05 -31.34
CA PRO A 184 -8.24 13.23 -31.99
C PRO A 184 -9.62 12.86 -32.52
N VAL A 185 -10.61 13.62 -32.11
CA VAL A 185 -12.01 13.50 -32.60
C VAL A 185 -12.07 13.72 -34.13
N ALA A 186 -11.00 14.26 -34.71
CA ALA A 186 -10.82 14.46 -36.13
C ALA A 186 -11.17 13.23 -36.99
N GLY A 187 -10.82 12.00 -36.55
CA GLY A 187 -11.17 10.79 -37.31
C GLY A 187 -12.65 10.43 -37.26
N ALA A 188 -13.38 10.80 -36.22
CA ALA A 188 -14.83 10.59 -36.14
C ALA A 188 -15.58 11.64 -36.97
N VAL A 189 -15.12 12.89 -36.92
CA VAL A 189 -15.67 13.99 -37.73
C VAL A 189 -15.43 13.76 -39.20
N GLN A 190 -14.24 13.29 -39.61
CA GLN A 190 -13.94 12.94 -40.99
C GLN A 190 -14.76 11.76 -41.46
N ARG A 191 -15.03 10.76 -40.65
CA ARG A 191 -15.94 9.64 -41.02
C ARG A 191 -17.39 10.11 -41.15
N ALA A 192 -17.86 10.99 -40.24
CA ALA A 192 -19.20 11.57 -40.34
C ALA A 192 -19.38 12.49 -41.54
N LEU A 193 -18.31 13.16 -41.98
CA LEU A 193 -18.32 13.99 -43.20
C LEU A 193 -18.14 13.15 -44.50
N ALA A 194 -17.57 11.95 -44.41
CA ALA A 194 -17.37 11.06 -45.55
C ALA A 194 -18.55 10.12 -45.81
N GLU A 195 -19.51 10.05 -44.89
CA GLU A 195 -20.73 9.25 -45.05
C GLU A 195 -21.73 10.05 -45.86
N PRO A 196 -22.03 9.69 -47.14
CA PRO A 196 -22.99 10.43 -47.97
C PRO A 196 -24.36 10.36 -47.29
N ALA A 197 -25.01 11.51 -47.20
CA ALA A 197 -26.37 11.62 -46.68
C ALA A 197 -27.28 10.61 -47.44
N PRO A 198 -28.13 9.85 -46.70
CA PRO A 198 -29.05 8.90 -47.37
C PRO A 198 -29.92 9.69 -48.32
N LEU A 199 -29.82 9.35 -49.63
CA LEU A 199 -30.67 9.91 -50.70
C LEU A 199 -32.14 9.72 -50.28
N ALA A 200 -32.81 10.80 -50.03
CA ALA A 200 -34.26 10.82 -49.81
C ALA A 200 -34.93 10.27 -51.06
N THR A 201 -35.24 8.98 -51.02
CA THR A 201 -36.01 8.29 -52.11
C THR A 201 -37.40 8.92 -52.14
N GLY A 202 -37.65 9.67 -53.20
CA GLY A 202 -38.85 10.45 -53.39
C GLY A 202 -40.14 9.66 -53.16
N ALA A 203 -41.01 10.27 -52.37
CA ALA A 203 -42.40 9.86 -52.27
C ALA A 203 -43.08 10.02 -53.62
N GLY A 204 -43.38 8.89 -54.27
CA GLY A 204 -44.20 8.86 -55.48
C GLY A 204 -45.60 9.39 -55.21
N VAL A 205 -45.91 10.52 -55.83
CA VAL A 205 -47.27 11.01 -55.98
C VAL A 205 -48.05 10.02 -56.86
N ARG A 206 -49.02 9.30 -56.28
CA ARG A 206 -50.07 8.63 -57.03
C ARG A 206 -51.32 9.53 -57.05
N ARG A 207 -51.76 9.80 -58.27
CA ARG A 207 -53.09 10.35 -58.57
C ARG A 207 -54.19 9.37 -58.24
#